data_d244ab3f2e164710bb7e333f4a6179af
#
_entry.id   d244ab3f2e164710bb7e333f4a6179af
#
_cell.length_a   1.000
_cell.length_b   1.000
_cell.length_c   1.000
_cell.angle_alpha   90.00
_cell.angle_beta   90.00
_cell.angle_gamma   90.00
#
_symmetry.space_group_name_H-M   'P 1'
#
loop_
_entity.id
_entity.type
_entity.pdbx_description
1 polymer ?
#
loop_
_entity_poly.entity_id
_entity_poly.type
_entity_poly.pdbx_seq_one_letter_code
_entity_poly.pdbx_strand_id
1 'polypeptide(L)'
;MKKIYFLVVICILVGCKKERPEITPIVKKKVPAIILTDERKVEIDTATINVFKSETLKQFYIASENQTVWGNLKKRAFVLLQLEKSEELGLEPEDYKISQLKKFESKVTTLSDKDLAAYDILLTYNFEKYLNHIYKGKLDPKKLYTNWDLDAKEFDVNSVLIKGFNKNKLDSVVENIQPKTQIYKELLKALEIINTFPDDHVKTIEAADKIVLNDTNPALINIKKRLLYWNDMSGKDSLTTIYNQKTFEAVKRFQERHGLASDGVIGVGTIRALNYSKESRKKQIIANLERWRWYPSELAENYFIINIPDYSLNVVESQDTTLVRNVVVGTSKRRTPIITSFLKTVVFNPTWTVPPTILKEDVVPAMKRNRNYLANKNITIYDTSGKVVSPMAWNENKPNNYRYVQSPGSDNSLGLMKILFPNHHSVYLHDTNHRGIFGRNNRSMSSGCVRVENPLELAQHILDVDGNWPQDRIDTIIASKTTMSFKITKKYALYQWYWTAWSKKNQLIFRADIYDLDSDLYDQLRN
;
A
#
# COMPACT_ATOMS: atom_id res chain seq x y z
N MET A 1 63.88 12.38 -56.16
CA MET A 1 62.49 12.92 -56.25
C MET A 1 61.60 12.13 -55.29
N LYS A 2 61.37 12.68 -54.09
CA LYS A 2 60.46 12.10 -53.07
C LYS A 2 59.07 12.74 -53.19
N LYS A 3 58.07 11.92 -53.50
CA LYS A 3 56.69 12.37 -53.50
C LYS A 3 56.12 12.28 -52.06
N ILE A 4 55.70 13.42 -51.51
CA ILE A 4 55.02 13.56 -50.24
C ILE A 4 53.52 13.44 -50.53
N TYR A 5 52.86 12.43 -49.95
CA TYR A 5 51.41 12.35 -49.95
C TYR A 5 50.84 13.04 -48.70
N PHE A 6 50.06 14.07 -48.93
CA PHE A 6 49.29 14.75 -47.88
C PHE A 6 48.01 13.95 -47.63
N LEU A 7 47.87 13.40 -46.41
CA LEU A 7 46.64 12.73 -45.97
C LEU A 7 45.75 13.80 -45.37
N VAL A 8 44.65 14.15 -46.06
CA VAL A 8 43.61 15.01 -45.53
C VAL A 8 42.65 14.17 -44.69
N VAL A 9 42.70 14.33 -43.36
CA VAL A 9 41.72 13.71 -42.43
C VAL A 9 40.48 14.62 -42.37
N ILE A 10 39.41 14.17 -43.00
CA ILE A 10 38.08 14.81 -42.88
C ILE A 10 37.44 14.32 -41.58
N CYS A 11 37.43 15.17 -40.55
CA CYS A 11 36.62 14.94 -39.34
C CYS A 11 35.14 15.18 -39.69
N ILE A 12 34.37 14.11 -39.85
CA ILE A 12 32.90 14.16 -39.92
C ILE A 12 32.39 14.35 -38.51
N LEU A 13 31.99 15.55 -38.16
CA LEU A 13 31.22 15.87 -36.97
C LEU A 13 29.79 15.31 -37.15
N VAL A 14 29.56 14.13 -36.60
CA VAL A 14 28.18 13.59 -36.45
C VAL A 14 27.54 14.34 -35.29
N GLY A 15 26.81 15.39 -35.62
CA GLY A 15 25.94 16.08 -34.69
C GLY A 15 24.76 15.19 -34.35
N CYS A 16 24.73 14.62 -33.13
CA CYS A 16 23.51 14.02 -32.60
C CYS A 16 22.43 15.10 -32.49
N LYS A 17 21.58 15.22 -33.49
CA LYS A 17 20.28 15.88 -33.32
C LYS A 17 19.46 15.06 -32.33
N LYS A 18 19.26 15.57 -31.12
CA LYS A 18 18.18 15.10 -30.24
C LYS A 18 16.87 15.34 -30.99
N GLU A 19 16.28 14.28 -31.52
CA GLU A 19 14.89 14.32 -31.99
C GLU A 19 14.01 14.66 -30.78
N ARG A 20 13.35 15.80 -30.85
CA ARG A 20 12.24 16.08 -29.94
C ARG A 20 11.17 15.03 -30.22
N PRO A 21 10.59 14.37 -29.20
CA PRO A 21 9.46 13.49 -29.46
C PRO A 21 8.37 14.32 -30.14
N GLU A 22 7.95 13.89 -31.33
CA GLU A 22 6.77 14.42 -31.97
C GLU A 22 5.59 14.29 -31.01
N ILE A 23 5.04 15.44 -30.61
CA ILE A 23 3.80 15.48 -29.83
C ILE A 23 2.72 15.01 -30.82
N THR A 24 2.40 13.72 -30.74
CA THR A 24 1.23 13.17 -31.44
C THR A 24 0.03 13.99 -31.00
N PRO A 25 -0.73 14.61 -31.93
CA PRO A 25 -1.90 15.38 -31.53
C PRO A 25 -2.84 14.47 -30.77
N ILE A 26 -3.23 14.90 -29.55
CA ILE A 26 -4.24 14.20 -28.74
C ILE A 26 -5.50 14.14 -29.60
N VAL A 27 -5.74 12.99 -30.20
CA VAL A 27 -7.01 12.73 -30.90
C VAL A 27 -8.09 12.81 -29.83
N LYS A 28 -8.82 13.92 -29.80
CA LYS A 28 -9.99 14.09 -28.93
C LYS A 28 -10.94 12.94 -29.26
N LYS A 29 -10.97 11.91 -28.42
CA LYS A 29 -11.94 10.81 -28.54
C LYS A 29 -13.31 11.47 -28.55
N LYS A 30 -14.06 11.28 -29.64
CA LYS A 30 -15.42 11.77 -29.77
C LYS A 30 -16.25 11.13 -28.66
N VAL A 31 -16.72 11.95 -27.70
CA VAL A 31 -17.57 11.49 -26.62
C VAL A 31 -18.88 11.00 -27.23
N PRO A 32 -19.35 9.76 -26.97
CA PRO A 32 -20.62 9.30 -27.51
C PRO A 32 -21.77 10.17 -27.02
N ALA A 33 -22.76 10.43 -27.88
CA ALA A 33 -23.96 11.15 -27.46
C ALA A 33 -24.75 10.34 -26.42
N ILE A 34 -25.44 11.05 -25.48
CA ILE A 34 -26.36 10.44 -24.55
C ILE A 34 -27.70 10.20 -25.24
N ILE A 35 -28.22 8.98 -25.16
CA ILE A 35 -29.55 8.64 -25.64
C ILE A 35 -30.58 9.10 -24.59
N LEU A 36 -31.29 10.17 -24.89
CA LEU A 36 -32.34 10.73 -24.03
C LEU A 36 -33.66 10.00 -24.25
N THR A 37 -34.35 9.65 -23.16
CA THR A 37 -35.71 9.07 -23.16
C THR A 37 -36.77 10.16 -23.29
N ASP A 38 -38.03 9.80 -23.62
CA ASP A 38 -39.17 10.73 -23.84
C ASP A 38 -39.73 11.40 -22.57
N GLU A 39 -38.89 11.68 -21.60
CA GLU A 39 -39.22 12.32 -20.34
C GLU A 39 -39.07 13.85 -20.46
N ARG A 40 -39.67 14.60 -19.49
CA ARG A 40 -39.52 16.07 -19.45
C ARG A 40 -38.05 16.49 -19.57
N LYS A 41 -37.72 17.14 -20.66
CA LYS A 41 -36.40 17.69 -20.93
C LYS A 41 -36.41 19.19 -20.73
N VAL A 42 -35.39 19.68 -20.07
CA VAL A 42 -35.17 21.11 -19.85
C VAL A 42 -33.79 21.47 -20.38
N GLU A 43 -33.72 22.55 -21.13
CA GLU A 43 -32.45 23.09 -21.60
C GLU A 43 -31.65 23.66 -20.43
N ILE A 44 -30.37 23.35 -20.40
CA ILE A 44 -29.44 23.76 -19.34
C ILE A 44 -28.55 24.89 -19.89
N ASP A 45 -28.62 26.05 -19.25
CA ASP A 45 -27.70 27.15 -19.54
C ASP A 45 -26.26 26.74 -19.14
N THR A 46 -25.34 26.88 -20.10
CA THR A 46 -23.91 26.59 -19.91
C THR A 46 -23.28 27.44 -18.79
N ALA A 47 -23.81 28.63 -18.50
CA ALA A 47 -23.35 29.43 -17.36
C ALA A 47 -23.59 28.73 -16.03
N THR A 48 -24.68 28.03 -15.89
CA THR A 48 -25.00 27.23 -14.67
C THR A 48 -24.03 26.07 -14.46
N ILE A 49 -23.62 25.40 -15.55
CA ILE A 49 -22.62 24.32 -15.50
C ILE A 49 -21.24 24.86 -15.08
N ASN A 50 -20.87 26.03 -15.61
CA ASN A 50 -19.56 26.65 -15.37
C ASN A 50 -19.32 27.03 -13.89
N VAL A 51 -20.37 27.19 -13.09
CA VAL A 51 -20.27 27.43 -11.63
C VAL A 51 -19.49 26.31 -10.93
N PHE A 52 -19.62 25.07 -11.40
CA PHE A 52 -18.96 23.92 -10.81
C PHE A 52 -17.47 23.78 -11.18
N LYS A 53 -16.98 24.58 -12.13
CA LYS A 53 -15.57 24.56 -12.60
C LYS A 53 -15.06 23.14 -12.93
N SER A 54 -15.95 22.28 -13.42
CA SER A 54 -15.66 20.90 -13.81
C SER A 54 -15.73 20.74 -15.32
N GLU A 55 -14.59 20.48 -15.94
CA GLU A 55 -14.54 20.20 -17.38
C GLU A 55 -15.24 18.88 -17.71
N THR A 56 -15.16 17.90 -16.80
CA THR A 56 -15.86 16.61 -16.93
C THR A 56 -17.37 16.81 -17.02
N LEU A 57 -17.94 17.56 -16.09
CA LEU A 57 -19.37 17.88 -16.07
C LEU A 57 -19.82 18.62 -17.34
N LYS A 58 -19.00 19.56 -17.81
CA LYS A 58 -19.27 20.31 -19.06
C LYS A 58 -19.30 19.36 -20.26
N GLN A 59 -18.33 18.47 -20.39
CA GLN A 59 -18.29 17.49 -21.48
C GLN A 59 -19.48 16.51 -21.42
N PHE A 60 -19.93 16.16 -20.22
CA PHE A 60 -21.10 15.32 -20.03
C PHE A 60 -22.36 15.99 -20.60
N TYR A 61 -22.60 17.27 -20.29
CA TYR A 61 -23.77 17.99 -20.79
C TYR A 61 -23.67 18.36 -22.29
N ILE A 62 -22.49 18.56 -22.83
CA ILE A 62 -22.31 18.66 -24.29
C ILE A 62 -22.78 17.37 -24.98
N ALA A 63 -22.53 16.21 -24.38
CA ALA A 63 -22.98 14.91 -24.92
C ALA A 63 -24.50 14.71 -24.83
N SER A 64 -25.19 15.45 -23.97
CA SER A 64 -26.66 15.46 -23.86
C SER A 64 -27.31 16.63 -24.61
N GLU A 65 -26.57 17.35 -25.46
CA GLU A 65 -27.06 18.54 -26.15
C GLU A 65 -27.55 19.63 -25.19
N ASN A 66 -26.90 19.73 -24.01
CA ASN A 66 -27.26 20.61 -22.90
C ASN A 66 -28.71 20.40 -22.39
N GLN A 67 -29.21 19.16 -22.44
CA GLN A 67 -30.51 18.80 -21.88
C GLN A 67 -30.35 18.07 -20.55
N THR A 68 -31.38 18.18 -19.68
CA THR A 68 -31.46 17.37 -18.47
C THR A 68 -31.51 15.87 -18.81
N VAL A 69 -30.88 15.03 -17.97
CA VAL A 69 -30.71 13.58 -18.23
C VAL A 69 -31.40 12.69 -17.17
N TRP A 70 -31.71 13.25 -16.00
CA TRP A 70 -32.26 12.51 -14.87
C TRP A 70 -33.80 12.56 -14.83
N GLY A 71 -34.48 12.52 -15.97
CA GLY A 71 -35.94 12.45 -16.03
C GLY A 71 -36.48 11.15 -15.40
N ASN A 72 -35.75 10.03 -15.50
CA ASN A 72 -36.19 8.71 -15.07
C ASN A 72 -36.11 8.51 -13.54
N LEU A 73 -37.24 8.25 -12.90
CA LEU A 73 -37.34 8.02 -11.45
C LEU A 73 -36.45 6.87 -10.97
N LYS A 74 -36.36 5.76 -11.72
CA LYS A 74 -35.58 4.60 -11.30
C LYS A 74 -34.08 4.91 -11.30
N LYS A 75 -33.60 5.68 -12.32
CA LYS A 75 -32.20 6.11 -12.40
C LYS A 75 -31.86 7.06 -11.25
N ARG A 76 -32.72 8.06 -10.95
CA ARG A 76 -32.52 8.98 -9.81
C ARG A 76 -32.50 8.24 -8.48
N ALA A 77 -33.50 7.36 -8.24
CA ALA A 77 -33.58 6.58 -7.02
C ALA A 77 -32.36 5.69 -6.81
N PHE A 78 -31.85 5.06 -7.88
CA PHE A 78 -30.61 4.28 -7.83
C PHE A 78 -29.43 5.15 -7.40
N VAL A 79 -29.21 6.30 -8.05
CA VAL A 79 -28.08 7.17 -7.72
C VAL A 79 -28.18 7.69 -6.29
N LEU A 80 -29.33 8.19 -5.88
CA LEU A 80 -29.55 8.67 -4.51
C LEU A 80 -29.27 7.57 -3.47
N LEU A 81 -29.69 6.35 -3.74
CA LEU A 81 -29.39 5.20 -2.87
C LEU A 81 -27.89 4.91 -2.81
N GLN A 82 -27.16 4.98 -3.93
CA GLN A 82 -25.70 4.79 -3.94
C GLN A 82 -24.98 5.87 -3.11
N LEU A 83 -25.38 7.12 -3.25
CA LEU A 83 -24.80 8.23 -2.50
C LEU A 83 -25.11 8.13 -1.00
N GLU A 84 -26.33 7.74 -0.63
CA GLU A 84 -26.75 7.53 0.76
C GLU A 84 -25.97 6.37 1.41
N LYS A 85 -25.83 5.26 0.69
CA LYS A 85 -25.08 4.07 1.15
C LYS A 85 -23.58 4.17 1.00
N SER A 86 -23.03 5.32 0.62
CA SER A 86 -21.58 5.49 0.47
C SER A 86 -20.80 5.22 1.77
N GLU A 87 -21.44 5.31 2.94
CA GLU A 87 -20.87 4.93 4.23
C GLU A 87 -20.53 3.44 4.33
N GLU A 88 -21.25 2.56 3.61
CA GLU A 88 -20.93 1.12 3.52
C GLU A 88 -19.57 0.89 2.84
N LEU A 89 -19.09 1.89 2.10
CA LEU A 89 -17.78 1.94 1.46
C LEU A 89 -16.75 2.77 2.27
N GLY A 90 -17.11 3.24 3.47
CA GLY A 90 -16.25 4.09 4.30
C GLY A 90 -16.16 5.55 3.83
N LEU A 91 -17.05 5.98 2.91
CA LEU A 91 -17.16 7.37 2.44
C LEU A 91 -18.23 8.11 3.23
N GLU A 92 -18.29 9.44 3.09
CA GLU A 92 -19.26 10.28 3.82
C GLU A 92 -20.40 10.71 2.88
N PRO A 93 -21.68 10.36 3.15
CA PRO A 93 -22.80 10.73 2.27
C PRO A 93 -22.92 12.25 2.02
N GLU A 94 -22.62 13.08 3.03
CA GLU A 94 -22.67 14.54 2.87
C GLU A 94 -21.57 15.13 2.01
N ASP A 95 -20.51 14.39 1.73
CA ASP A 95 -19.54 14.77 0.67
C ASP A 95 -20.22 14.91 -0.69
N TYR A 96 -21.35 14.23 -0.88
CA TYR A 96 -22.15 14.20 -2.12
C TYR A 96 -23.46 14.98 -2.00
N LYS A 97 -23.60 15.83 -0.97
CA LYS A 97 -24.76 16.69 -0.78
C LYS A 97 -26.10 15.93 -0.73
N ILE A 98 -26.09 14.71 -0.13
CA ILE A 98 -27.28 13.84 -0.15
C ILE A 98 -28.52 14.51 0.47
N SER A 99 -28.38 15.25 1.56
CA SER A 99 -29.46 15.99 2.20
C SER A 99 -30.09 17.03 1.26
N GLN A 100 -29.28 17.74 0.46
CA GLN A 100 -29.76 18.71 -0.52
C GLN A 100 -30.45 18.00 -1.71
N LEU A 101 -29.87 16.94 -2.22
CA LEU A 101 -30.43 16.15 -3.32
C LEU A 101 -31.79 15.58 -2.95
N LYS A 102 -31.96 15.04 -1.74
CA LYS A 102 -33.25 14.53 -1.23
C LYS A 102 -34.33 15.63 -1.12
N LYS A 103 -33.94 16.87 -0.78
CA LYS A 103 -34.88 18.01 -0.78
C LYS A 103 -35.38 18.35 -2.19
N PHE A 104 -34.54 18.27 -3.22
CA PHE A 104 -34.95 18.41 -4.60
C PHE A 104 -35.86 17.25 -5.03
N GLU A 105 -35.45 16.01 -4.76
CA GLU A 105 -36.22 14.81 -5.14
C GLU A 105 -37.64 14.81 -4.56
N SER A 106 -37.80 15.23 -3.29
CA SER A 106 -39.13 15.31 -2.65
C SER A 106 -40.12 16.26 -3.34
N LYS A 107 -39.65 17.16 -4.21
CA LYS A 107 -40.45 18.16 -4.93
C LYS A 107 -40.28 18.07 -6.46
N VAL A 108 -39.68 17.00 -6.96
CA VAL A 108 -39.22 16.91 -8.36
C VAL A 108 -40.34 17.14 -9.37
N THR A 109 -41.58 16.73 -9.08
CA THR A 109 -42.74 16.90 -9.95
C THR A 109 -43.22 18.35 -10.05
N THR A 110 -42.89 19.19 -9.07
CA THR A 110 -43.34 20.60 -8.96
C THR A 110 -42.21 21.59 -9.17
N LEU A 111 -41.01 21.15 -9.46
CA LEU A 111 -39.88 22.03 -9.71
C LEU A 111 -40.08 22.89 -10.97
N SER A 112 -39.66 24.14 -10.89
CA SER A 112 -39.53 24.99 -12.06
C SER A 112 -38.47 24.41 -13.01
N ASP A 113 -38.43 24.81 -14.29
CA ASP A 113 -37.41 24.36 -15.23
C ASP A 113 -36.00 24.74 -14.76
N LYS A 114 -35.86 25.92 -14.17
CA LYS A 114 -34.60 26.37 -13.58
C LYS A 114 -34.13 25.47 -12.43
N ASP A 115 -35.05 25.10 -11.51
CA ASP A 115 -34.74 24.27 -10.35
C ASP A 115 -34.49 22.82 -10.79
N LEU A 116 -35.20 22.34 -11.80
CA LEU A 116 -35.00 21.00 -12.37
C LEU A 116 -33.62 20.90 -13.03
N ALA A 117 -33.20 21.92 -13.79
CA ALA A 117 -31.86 21.99 -14.35
C ALA A 117 -30.77 22.04 -13.27
N ALA A 118 -30.98 22.82 -12.21
CA ALA A 118 -30.07 22.90 -11.07
C ALA A 118 -29.94 21.55 -10.32
N TYR A 119 -31.06 20.85 -10.13
CA TYR A 119 -31.08 19.52 -9.53
C TYR A 119 -30.33 18.49 -10.40
N ASP A 120 -30.61 18.48 -11.71
CA ASP A 120 -29.99 17.56 -12.67
C ASP A 120 -28.45 17.71 -12.67
N ILE A 121 -27.96 18.96 -12.73
CA ILE A 121 -26.52 19.26 -12.65
C ILE A 121 -25.93 18.82 -11.30
N LEU A 122 -26.61 19.13 -10.19
CA LEU A 122 -26.12 18.78 -8.86
C LEU A 122 -26.02 17.26 -8.68
N LEU A 123 -27.01 16.52 -9.17
CA LEU A 123 -27.02 15.05 -9.12
C LEU A 123 -25.90 14.46 -9.96
N THR A 124 -25.71 14.93 -11.20
CA THR A 124 -24.60 14.50 -12.07
C THR A 124 -23.26 14.76 -11.42
N TYR A 125 -23.01 15.99 -10.98
CA TYR A 125 -21.73 16.39 -10.36
C TYR A 125 -21.38 15.53 -9.16
N ASN A 126 -22.34 15.28 -8.27
CA ASN A 126 -22.10 14.48 -7.07
C ASN A 126 -21.97 12.99 -7.38
N PHE A 127 -22.66 12.49 -8.39
CA PHE A 127 -22.46 11.11 -8.83
C PHE A 127 -21.11 10.90 -9.53
N GLU A 128 -20.67 11.81 -10.40
CA GLU A 128 -19.31 11.80 -10.95
C GLU A 128 -18.24 11.84 -9.85
N LYS A 129 -18.42 12.69 -8.85
CA LYS A 129 -17.53 12.78 -7.68
C LYS A 129 -17.49 11.46 -6.93
N TYR A 130 -18.64 10.84 -6.67
CA TYR A 130 -18.75 9.53 -6.02
C TYR A 130 -18.03 8.43 -6.83
N LEU A 131 -18.27 8.34 -8.15
CA LEU A 131 -17.61 7.38 -9.02
C LEU A 131 -16.07 7.55 -9.00
N ASN A 132 -15.59 8.78 -9.01
CA ASN A 132 -14.17 9.07 -8.86
C ASN A 132 -13.62 8.56 -7.53
N HIS A 133 -14.33 8.82 -6.42
CA HIS A 133 -13.89 8.42 -5.08
C HIS A 133 -13.83 6.91 -4.92
N ILE A 134 -14.79 6.16 -5.45
CA ILE A 134 -14.78 4.68 -5.36
C ILE A 134 -13.72 4.04 -6.27
N TYR A 135 -13.35 4.69 -7.39
CA TYR A 135 -12.33 4.17 -8.30
C TYR A 135 -10.90 4.45 -7.85
N LYS A 136 -10.60 5.70 -7.48
CA LYS A 136 -9.22 6.17 -7.22
C LYS A 136 -9.00 6.75 -5.83
N GLY A 137 -10.02 6.74 -4.95
CA GLY A 137 -9.97 7.36 -3.63
C GLY A 137 -10.38 8.83 -3.62
N LYS A 138 -10.72 9.33 -2.42
CA LYS A 138 -11.07 10.75 -2.17
C LYS A 138 -9.82 11.62 -2.14
N LEU A 139 -8.71 11.10 -1.62
CA LEU A 139 -7.47 11.82 -1.39
C LEU A 139 -6.38 11.44 -2.40
N ASP A 140 -5.41 12.32 -2.57
CA ASP A 140 -4.23 12.08 -3.42
C ASP A 140 -3.06 11.61 -2.54
N PRO A 141 -2.64 10.34 -2.61
CA PRO A 141 -1.57 9.82 -1.77
C PRO A 141 -0.22 10.50 -1.98
N LYS A 142 0.06 11.06 -3.16
CA LYS A 142 1.33 11.77 -3.44
C LYS A 142 1.42 13.10 -2.70
N LYS A 143 0.28 13.69 -2.33
CA LYS A 143 0.23 14.89 -1.48
C LYS A 143 0.38 14.58 0.00
N LEU A 144 0.03 13.36 0.39
CA LEU A 144 0.03 12.91 1.80
C LEU A 144 1.38 12.30 2.20
N TYR A 145 2.02 11.56 1.30
CA TYR A 145 3.17 10.72 1.63
C TYR A 145 4.34 10.96 0.67
N THR A 146 5.49 11.34 1.21
CA THR A 146 6.73 11.56 0.43
C THR A 146 7.36 10.26 -0.09
N ASN A 147 7.02 9.13 0.50
CA ASN A 147 7.52 7.79 0.14
C ASN A 147 6.48 6.92 -0.60
N TRP A 148 5.49 7.57 -1.23
CA TRP A 148 4.49 6.94 -2.07
C TRP A 148 4.93 6.95 -3.53
N ASP A 149 5.23 5.78 -4.08
CA ASP A 149 5.78 5.62 -5.43
C ASP A 149 4.90 4.74 -6.31
N LEU A 150 3.60 5.09 -6.35
CA LEU A 150 2.66 4.49 -7.29
C LEU A 150 2.16 5.54 -8.29
N ASP A 151 1.90 5.08 -9.51
CA ASP A 151 1.28 5.92 -10.52
C ASP A 151 -0.17 6.27 -10.15
N ALA A 152 -0.58 7.49 -10.50
CA ALA A 152 -1.96 7.90 -10.34
C ALA A 152 -2.86 7.10 -11.29
N LYS A 153 -4.03 6.67 -10.80
CA LYS A 153 -5.03 5.98 -11.64
C LYS A 153 -5.73 6.99 -12.53
N GLU A 154 -5.67 6.77 -13.83
CA GLU A 154 -6.49 7.52 -14.78
C GLU A 154 -7.90 6.95 -14.83
N PHE A 155 -8.91 7.82 -14.85
CA PHE A 155 -10.31 7.44 -14.88
C PHE A 155 -11.13 8.40 -15.74
N ASP A 156 -11.64 7.90 -16.85
CA ASP A 156 -12.58 8.60 -17.69
C ASP A 156 -14.02 8.35 -17.23
N VAL A 157 -14.42 9.09 -16.19
CA VAL A 157 -15.75 8.96 -15.58
C VAL A 157 -16.88 9.23 -16.57
N ASN A 158 -16.68 10.14 -17.52
CA ASN A 158 -17.67 10.46 -18.54
C ASN A 158 -17.97 9.27 -19.45
N SER A 159 -16.93 8.67 -20.03
CA SER A 159 -17.12 7.51 -20.89
C SER A 159 -17.84 6.37 -20.18
N VAL A 160 -17.53 6.17 -18.90
CA VAL A 160 -18.16 5.10 -18.09
C VAL A 160 -19.61 5.44 -17.79
N LEU A 161 -19.91 6.68 -17.39
CA LEU A 161 -21.24 7.14 -17.05
C LEU A 161 -22.17 7.15 -18.28
N ILE A 162 -21.71 7.73 -19.40
CA ILE A 162 -22.48 7.76 -20.66
C ILE A 162 -22.80 6.34 -21.17
N LYS A 163 -21.83 5.42 -21.09
CA LYS A 163 -22.09 3.99 -21.41
C LYS A 163 -23.15 3.38 -20.51
N GLY A 164 -23.09 3.68 -19.21
CA GLY A 164 -24.09 3.22 -18.23
C GLY A 164 -25.49 3.75 -18.54
N PHE A 165 -25.59 5.04 -18.88
CA PHE A 165 -26.84 5.67 -19.32
C PHE A 165 -27.42 5.01 -20.57
N ASN A 166 -26.62 4.92 -21.64
CA ASN A 166 -27.07 4.43 -22.93
C ASN A 166 -27.44 2.94 -22.90
N LYS A 167 -26.80 2.15 -22.06
CA LYS A 167 -27.10 0.73 -21.87
C LYS A 167 -28.17 0.46 -20.80
N ASN A 168 -28.62 1.48 -20.10
CA ASN A 168 -29.52 1.37 -18.94
C ASN A 168 -28.96 0.43 -17.84
N LYS A 169 -27.65 0.52 -17.57
CA LYS A 169 -26.87 -0.34 -16.66
C LYS A 169 -25.97 0.47 -15.72
N LEU A 170 -26.55 1.47 -15.02
CA LEU A 170 -25.82 2.30 -14.05
C LEU A 170 -25.33 1.47 -12.85
N ASP A 171 -26.07 0.43 -12.46
CA ASP A 171 -25.67 -0.56 -11.45
C ASP A 171 -24.34 -1.23 -11.79
N SER A 172 -24.23 -1.76 -13.01
CA SER A 172 -22.99 -2.36 -13.48
C SER A 172 -21.81 -1.38 -13.54
N VAL A 173 -22.08 -0.07 -13.71
CA VAL A 173 -21.02 0.95 -13.64
C VAL A 173 -20.40 0.97 -12.25
N VAL A 174 -21.21 1.08 -11.20
CA VAL A 174 -20.74 1.16 -9.80
C VAL A 174 -19.98 -0.11 -9.40
N GLU A 175 -20.49 -1.29 -9.77
CA GLU A 175 -19.85 -2.58 -9.46
C GLU A 175 -18.49 -2.74 -10.17
N ASN A 176 -18.40 -2.35 -11.45
CA ASN A 176 -17.21 -2.60 -12.26
C ASN A 176 -16.03 -1.69 -11.95
N ILE A 177 -16.26 -0.52 -11.35
CA ILE A 177 -15.19 0.43 -11.05
C ILE A 177 -14.58 0.23 -9.66
N GLN A 178 -15.23 -0.52 -8.77
CA GLN A 178 -14.65 -0.83 -7.47
C GLN A 178 -13.41 -1.73 -7.61
N PRO A 179 -12.41 -1.62 -6.69
CA PRO A 179 -11.30 -2.55 -6.65
C PRO A 179 -11.79 -4.00 -6.51
N LYS A 180 -11.31 -4.91 -7.37
CA LYS A 180 -11.75 -6.30 -7.41
C LYS A 180 -10.91 -7.24 -6.55
N THR A 181 -9.87 -6.71 -5.91
CA THR A 181 -8.95 -7.49 -5.09
C THR A 181 -9.64 -8.13 -3.89
N GLN A 182 -9.20 -9.32 -3.51
CA GLN A 182 -9.76 -10.04 -2.36
C GLN A 182 -9.65 -9.22 -1.07
N ILE A 183 -8.54 -8.54 -0.84
CA ILE A 183 -8.34 -7.71 0.38
C ILE A 183 -9.32 -6.55 0.44
N TYR A 184 -9.66 -5.90 -0.69
CA TYR A 184 -10.66 -4.84 -0.68
C TYR A 184 -12.05 -5.37 -0.27
N LYS A 185 -12.44 -6.55 -0.78
CA LYS A 185 -13.69 -7.22 -0.37
C LYS A 185 -13.67 -7.58 1.11
N GLU A 186 -12.54 -8.05 1.61
CA GLU A 186 -12.35 -8.37 3.03
C GLU A 186 -12.38 -7.12 3.92
N LEU A 187 -11.94 -5.97 3.42
CA LEU A 187 -12.08 -4.68 4.11
C LEU A 187 -13.53 -4.21 4.19
N LEU A 188 -14.30 -4.34 3.10
CA LEU A 188 -15.74 -4.05 3.12
C LEU A 188 -16.46 -4.95 4.12
N LYS A 189 -16.12 -6.25 4.13
CA LYS A 189 -16.65 -7.19 5.12
C LYS A 189 -16.21 -6.84 6.55
N ALA A 190 -15.00 -6.36 6.75
CA ALA A 190 -14.55 -5.88 8.05
C ALA A 190 -15.35 -4.67 8.53
N LEU A 191 -15.69 -3.73 7.62
CA LEU A 191 -16.55 -2.58 7.95
C LEU A 191 -17.98 -3.02 8.31
N GLU A 192 -18.53 -3.97 7.55
CA GLU A 192 -19.83 -4.57 7.89
C GLU A 192 -19.79 -5.21 9.27
N ILE A 193 -18.80 -6.07 9.54
CA ILE A 193 -18.68 -6.77 10.82
C ILE A 193 -18.55 -5.78 11.98
N ILE A 194 -17.66 -4.78 11.90
CA ILE A 194 -17.46 -3.85 13.02
C ILE A 194 -18.70 -3.00 13.30
N ASN A 195 -19.51 -2.71 12.28
CA ASN A 195 -20.77 -1.99 12.47
C ASN A 195 -21.82 -2.81 13.25
N THR A 196 -21.71 -4.15 13.28
CA THR A 196 -22.62 -5.01 14.08
C THR A 196 -22.26 -5.03 15.58
N PHE A 197 -21.08 -4.59 15.96
CA PHE A 197 -20.68 -4.56 17.37
C PHE A 197 -21.48 -3.47 18.12
N PRO A 198 -21.86 -3.72 19.38
CA PRO A 198 -22.50 -2.70 20.22
C PRO A 198 -21.54 -1.55 20.52
N ASP A 199 -22.03 -0.49 21.13
CA ASP A 199 -21.19 0.59 21.59
C ASP A 199 -20.17 0.10 22.63
N ASP A 200 -18.97 0.65 22.55
CA ASP A 200 -17.84 0.22 23.38
C ASP A 200 -17.81 0.99 24.71
N HIS A 201 -18.28 0.33 25.77
CA HIS A 201 -18.27 0.88 27.14
C HIS A 201 -17.21 0.21 28.04
N VAL A 202 -16.31 -0.60 27.48
CA VAL A 202 -15.28 -1.29 28.26
C VAL A 202 -14.19 -0.31 28.67
N LYS A 203 -13.92 -0.21 29.98
CA LYS A 203 -12.91 0.68 30.52
C LYS A 203 -11.53 0.33 29.98
N THR A 204 -10.68 1.35 29.83
CA THR A 204 -9.27 1.19 29.49
C THR A 204 -8.56 0.33 30.53
N ILE A 205 -7.74 -0.59 30.04
CA ILE A 205 -6.89 -1.44 30.87
C ILE A 205 -5.60 -0.67 31.11
N GLU A 206 -5.31 -0.38 32.38
CA GLU A 206 -4.04 0.26 32.74
C GLU A 206 -2.86 -0.69 32.49
N ALA A 207 -1.70 -0.13 32.20
CA ALA A 207 -0.49 -0.92 32.01
C ALA A 207 -0.16 -1.62 33.32
N ALA A 208 -0.14 -2.95 33.27
CA ALA A 208 0.22 -3.80 34.38
C ALA A 208 1.57 -4.47 34.09
N ASP A 209 2.18 -5.04 35.12
CA ASP A 209 3.26 -5.99 34.92
C ASP A 209 2.79 -7.16 34.04
N LYS A 210 3.75 -7.84 33.45
CA LYS A 210 3.48 -9.01 32.63
C LYS A 210 2.62 -10.02 33.38
N ILE A 211 1.43 -10.37 32.80
CA ILE A 211 0.52 -11.37 33.38
C ILE A 211 0.69 -12.69 32.62
N VAL A 212 0.88 -13.78 33.35
CA VAL A 212 1.06 -15.14 32.81
C VAL A 212 -0.02 -16.09 33.34
N LEU A 213 -0.15 -17.25 32.72
CA LEU A 213 -1.12 -18.28 33.14
C LEU A 213 -0.99 -18.59 34.64
N ASN A 214 -2.12 -18.70 35.32
CA ASN A 214 -2.32 -18.91 36.76
C ASN A 214 -2.09 -17.66 37.63
N ASP A 215 -1.70 -16.54 37.09
CA ASP A 215 -1.63 -15.28 37.88
C ASP A 215 -3.02 -14.82 38.33
N THR A 216 -3.01 -14.06 39.43
CA THR A 216 -4.18 -13.31 39.91
C THR A 216 -3.90 -11.84 39.76
N ASN A 217 -4.73 -11.14 38.97
CA ASN A 217 -4.55 -9.70 38.69
C ASN A 217 -5.93 -9.02 38.49
N PRO A 218 -6.19 -7.88 39.15
CA PRO A 218 -7.45 -7.14 38.97
C PRO A 218 -7.74 -6.70 37.54
N ALA A 219 -6.72 -6.44 36.71
CA ALA A 219 -6.88 -6.06 35.32
C ALA A 219 -7.57 -7.14 34.48
N LEU A 220 -7.51 -8.42 34.91
CA LEU A 220 -8.13 -9.53 34.20
C LEU A 220 -9.65 -9.40 34.04
N ILE A 221 -10.32 -8.69 34.94
CA ILE A 221 -11.76 -8.40 34.80
C ILE A 221 -12.03 -7.60 33.49
N ASN A 222 -11.28 -6.53 33.27
CA ASN A 222 -11.44 -5.71 32.07
C ASN A 222 -10.85 -6.39 30.82
N ILE A 223 -9.78 -7.15 30.97
CA ILE A 223 -9.21 -7.99 29.89
C ILE A 223 -10.25 -8.99 29.40
N LYS A 224 -10.89 -9.74 30.30
CA LYS A 224 -11.97 -10.70 29.97
C LYS A 224 -13.17 -10.00 29.30
N LYS A 225 -13.58 -8.82 29.81
CA LYS A 225 -14.61 -8.00 29.16
C LYS A 225 -14.26 -7.64 27.72
N ARG A 226 -13.01 -7.23 27.46
CA ARG A 226 -12.51 -6.94 26.10
C ARG A 226 -12.49 -8.17 25.21
N LEU A 227 -12.03 -9.32 25.71
CA LEU A 227 -12.03 -10.58 24.96
C LEU A 227 -13.44 -11.05 24.62
N LEU A 228 -14.40 -10.87 25.53
CA LEU A 228 -15.82 -11.15 25.27
C LEU A 228 -16.38 -10.18 24.23
N TYR A 229 -16.11 -8.88 24.39
CA TYR A 229 -16.54 -7.84 23.46
C TYR A 229 -16.06 -8.14 22.03
N TRP A 230 -14.81 -8.51 21.85
CA TRP A 230 -14.22 -8.81 20.55
C TRP A 230 -14.48 -10.23 20.02
N ASN A 231 -15.31 -11.03 20.74
CA ASN A 231 -15.63 -12.42 20.40
C ASN A 231 -14.41 -13.37 20.40
N ASP A 232 -13.32 -13.02 21.10
CA ASP A 232 -12.19 -13.94 21.31
C ASP A 232 -12.44 -14.92 22.45
N MET A 233 -13.37 -14.59 23.34
CA MET A 233 -13.86 -15.45 24.41
C MET A 233 -15.37 -15.62 24.29
N SER A 234 -15.88 -16.83 24.52
CA SER A 234 -17.30 -17.16 24.44
C SER A 234 -17.86 -17.62 25.78
N GLY A 235 -19.16 -17.38 25.96
CA GLY A 235 -19.95 -17.87 27.11
C GLY A 235 -19.90 -16.96 28.34
N LYS A 236 -20.80 -17.23 29.29
CA LYS A 236 -20.83 -16.59 30.60
C LYS A 236 -19.66 -17.15 31.44
N ASP A 237 -18.48 -16.55 31.30
CA ASP A 237 -17.39 -16.81 32.20
C ASP A 237 -17.49 -15.89 33.40
N SER A 238 -17.13 -16.39 34.58
CA SER A 238 -17.01 -15.55 35.75
C SER A 238 -15.90 -14.52 35.51
N LEU A 239 -16.25 -13.23 35.55
CA LEU A 239 -15.29 -12.13 35.45
C LEU A 239 -14.40 -12.09 36.71
N THR A 240 -13.56 -13.11 36.86
CA THR A 240 -12.64 -13.23 38.00
C THR A 240 -11.29 -12.63 37.72
N THR A 241 -10.53 -12.37 38.75
CA THR A 241 -9.14 -11.89 38.70
C THR A 241 -8.13 -12.98 38.39
N ILE A 242 -8.57 -14.23 38.16
CA ILE A 242 -7.70 -15.41 37.90
C ILE A 242 -7.47 -15.53 36.37
N TYR A 243 -6.21 -15.69 35.96
CA TYR A 243 -5.82 -16.01 34.59
C TYR A 243 -5.87 -17.53 34.36
N ASN A 244 -7.04 -18.03 34.05
CA ASN A 244 -7.28 -19.45 33.83
C ASN A 244 -6.99 -19.88 32.38
N GLN A 245 -6.96 -21.19 32.10
CA GLN A 245 -6.67 -21.76 30.78
C GLN A 245 -7.62 -21.24 29.69
N LYS A 246 -8.92 -21.06 29.99
CA LYS A 246 -9.90 -20.56 29.02
C LYS A 246 -9.57 -19.12 28.56
N THR A 247 -9.19 -18.28 29.52
CA THR A 247 -8.76 -16.89 29.22
C THR A 247 -7.43 -16.89 28.46
N PHE A 248 -6.50 -17.82 28.82
CA PHE A 248 -5.22 -17.96 28.12
C PHE A 248 -5.42 -18.27 26.63
N GLU A 249 -6.27 -19.25 26.29
CA GLU A 249 -6.57 -19.57 24.88
C GLU A 249 -7.29 -18.42 24.16
N ALA A 250 -8.13 -17.66 24.86
CA ALA A 250 -8.76 -16.47 24.31
C ALA A 250 -7.73 -15.37 23.99
N VAL A 251 -6.78 -15.14 24.88
CA VAL A 251 -5.67 -14.20 24.67
C VAL A 251 -4.81 -14.61 23.48
N LYS A 252 -4.49 -15.88 23.32
CA LYS A 252 -3.74 -16.40 22.17
C LYS A 252 -4.47 -16.12 20.84
N ARG A 253 -5.77 -16.39 20.75
CA ARG A 253 -6.58 -16.07 19.56
C ARG A 253 -6.58 -14.56 19.28
N PHE A 254 -6.76 -13.74 20.32
CA PHE A 254 -6.68 -12.28 20.20
C PHE A 254 -5.31 -11.84 19.68
N GLN A 255 -4.23 -12.34 20.25
CA GLN A 255 -2.86 -12.01 19.84
C GLN A 255 -2.60 -12.38 18.39
N GLU A 256 -2.97 -13.57 17.94
CA GLU A 256 -2.80 -14.04 16.56
C GLU A 256 -3.46 -13.08 15.55
N ARG A 257 -4.73 -12.76 15.75
CA ARG A 257 -5.46 -11.87 14.83
C ARG A 257 -5.04 -10.41 14.93
N HIS A 258 -4.24 -10.02 15.94
CA HIS A 258 -3.64 -8.70 16.09
C HIS A 258 -2.14 -8.65 15.72
N GLY A 259 -1.59 -9.72 15.14
CA GLY A 259 -0.18 -9.78 14.73
C GLY A 259 0.81 -9.72 15.89
N LEU A 260 0.40 -10.17 17.05
CA LEU A 260 1.25 -10.35 18.24
C LEU A 260 1.72 -11.81 18.34
N ALA A 261 2.76 -12.07 19.15
CA ALA A 261 3.08 -13.45 19.50
C ALA A 261 1.89 -14.10 20.20
N SER A 262 1.44 -15.23 19.67
CA SER A 262 0.34 -16.01 20.25
C SER A 262 0.86 -16.90 21.39
N ASP A 263 1.52 -16.28 22.39
CA ASP A 263 2.14 -16.95 23.54
C ASP A 263 1.28 -16.94 24.79
N GLY A 264 0.13 -16.26 24.74
CA GLY A 264 -0.77 -16.09 25.87
C GLY A 264 -0.24 -15.18 26.97
N VAL A 265 0.90 -14.54 26.77
CA VAL A 265 1.46 -13.61 27.76
C VAL A 265 0.85 -12.23 27.57
N ILE A 266 0.19 -11.69 28.59
CA ILE A 266 -0.41 -10.36 28.55
C ILE A 266 0.65 -9.34 28.95
N GLY A 267 1.36 -8.81 27.97
CA GLY A 267 2.32 -7.72 28.13
C GLY A 267 1.79 -6.39 27.56
N VAL A 268 2.63 -5.36 27.56
CA VAL A 268 2.29 -4.00 27.08
C VAL A 268 1.70 -4.01 25.67
N GLY A 269 2.21 -4.85 24.76
CA GLY A 269 1.69 -4.95 23.39
C GLY A 269 0.26 -5.48 23.34
N THR A 270 -0.05 -6.51 24.13
CA THR A 270 -1.40 -7.10 24.23
C THR A 270 -2.37 -6.11 24.86
N ILE A 271 -1.98 -5.43 25.94
CA ILE A 271 -2.80 -4.41 26.61
C ILE A 271 -3.10 -3.25 25.65
N ARG A 272 -2.09 -2.75 24.92
CA ARG A 272 -2.29 -1.70 23.91
C ARG A 272 -3.29 -2.12 22.86
N ALA A 273 -3.19 -3.34 22.33
CA ALA A 273 -4.12 -3.85 21.32
C ALA A 273 -5.55 -4.02 21.87
N LEU A 274 -5.71 -4.45 23.12
CA LEU A 274 -7.00 -4.57 23.81
C LEU A 274 -7.66 -3.21 24.06
N ASN A 275 -6.88 -2.16 24.24
CA ASN A 275 -7.38 -0.80 24.51
C ASN A 275 -7.88 -0.04 23.27
N TYR A 276 -7.73 -0.59 22.06
CA TYR A 276 -8.36 0.02 20.89
C TYR A 276 -9.89 -0.12 20.99
N SER A 277 -10.60 1.01 20.91
CA SER A 277 -12.06 1.04 20.89
C SER A 277 -12.63 0.60 19.54
N LYS A 278 -13.92 0.28 19.50
CA LYS A 278 -14.68 0.05 18.26
C LYS A 278 -14.46 1.18 17.26
N GLU A 279 -14.59 2.42 17.72
CA GLU A 279 -14.43 3.60 16.88
C GLU A 279 -13.03 3.70 16.30
N SER A 280 -11.99 3.48 17.10
CA SER A 280 -10.60 3.49 16.60
C SER A 280 -10.35 2.39 15.56
N ARG A 281 -10.95 1.20 15.75
CA ARG A 281 -10.84 0.10 14.77
C ARG A 281 -11.66 0.36 13.50
N LYS A 282 -12.81 1.00 13.61
CA LYS A 282 -13.61 1.45 12.45
C LYS A 282 -12.84 2.49 11.64
N LYS A 283 -12.22 3.47 12.29
CA LYS A 283 -11.33 4.45 11.64
C LYS A 283 -10.19 3.78 10.89
N GLN A 284 -9.53 2.80 11.52
CA GLN A 284 -8.47 2.00 10.91
C GLN A 284 -8.96 1.27 9.65
N ILE A 285 -10.13 0.65 9.68
CA ILE A 285 -10.72 -0.04 8.51
C ILE A 285 -10.99 0.96 7.38
N ILE A 286 -11.59 2.12 7.69
CA ILE A 286 -11.94 3.17 6.71
C ILE A 286 -10.67 3.72 6.04
N ALA A 287 -9.63 4.01 6.81
CA ALA A 287 -8.35 4.45 6.25
C ALA A 287 -7.74 3.41 5.29
N ASN A 288 -7.88 2.12 5.61
CA ASN A 288 -7.42 1.06 4.72
C ASN A 288 -8.30 0.88 3.48
N LEU A 289 -9.61 1.10 3.55
CA LEU A 289 -10.49 1.14 2.38
C LEU A 289 -10.06 2.25 1.40
N GLU A 290 -9.77 3.44 1.90
CA GLU A 290 -9.25 4.53 1.06
C GLU A 290 -7.92 4.15 0.41
N ARG A 291 -6.98 3.63 1.18
CA ARG A 291 -5.65 3.21 0.70
C ARG A 291 -5.75 2.14 -0.38
N TRP A 292 -6.67 1.20 -0.26
CA TRP A 292 -6.87 0.15 -1.25
C TRP A 292 -7.50 0.64 -2.56
N ARG A 293 -8.15 1.80 -2.59
CA ARG A 293 -8.57 2.46 -3.83
C ARG A 293 -7.41 3.06 -4.60
N TRP A 294 -6.32 3.42 -3.93
CA TRP A 294 -5.11 3.92 -4.57
C TRP A 294 -4.30 2.84 -5.28
N TYR A 295 -4.37 1.59 -4.80
CA TYR A 295 -3.69 0.46 -5.41
C TYR A 295 -4.37 0.03 -6.72
N PRO A 296 -3.66 -0.69 -7.63
CA PRO A 296 -4.28 -1.28 -8.83
C PRO A 296 -5.56 -2.04 -8.50
N SER A 297 -6.59 -1.88 -9.34
CA SER A 297 -7.88 -2.54 -9.13
C SER A 297 -7.83 -4.04 -9.32
N GLU A 298 -6.85 -4.53 -10.10
CA GLU A 298 -6.56 -5.94 -10.35
C GLU A 298 -5.08 -6.19 -10.17
N LEU A 299 -4.72 -7.37 -9.69
CA LEU A 299 -3.33 -7.79 -9.51
C LEU A 299 -2.86 -8.61 -10.72
N ALA A 300 -1.56 -8.66 -10.94
CA ALA A 300 -0.97 -9.53 -11.96
C ALA A 300 -1.23 -11.02 -11.63
N GLU A 301 -1.09 -11.89 -12.60
CA GLU A 301 -1.24 -13.34 -12.43
C GLU A 301 -0.18 -13.93 -11.49
N ASN A 302 1.07 -13.46 -11.63
CA ASN A 302 2.19 -13.87 -10.79
C ASN A 302 2.76 -12.65 -10.09
N TYR A 303 2.79 -12.66 -8.77
CA TYR A 303 3.26 -11.52 -8.00
C TYR A 303 3.79 -11.87 -6.63
N PHE A 304 4.62 -10.98 -6.13
CA PHE A 304 5.06 -10.88 -4.75
C PHE A 304 4.26 -9.77 -4.07
N ILE A 305 3.64 -10.06 -2.95
CA ILE A 305 2.97 -9.03 -2.16
C ILE A 305 3.55 -9.00 -0.75
N ILE A 306 4.05 -7.84 -0.37
CA ILE A 306 4.59 -7.55 0.95
C ILE A 306 3.61 -6.66 1.69
N ASN A 307 3.07 -7.16 2.79
CA ASN A 307 2.35 -6.32 3.74
C ASN A 307 3.33 -5.79 4.79
N ILE A 308 3.69 -4.51 4.67
CA ILE A 308 4.69 -3.89 5.54
C ILE A 308 4.33 -4.03 7.03
N PRO A 309 3.11 -3.68 7.51
CA PRO A 309 2.73 -3.82 8.92
C PRO A 309 2.57 -5.27 9.41
N ASP A 310 2.29 -6.21 8.51
CA ASP A 310 2.15 -7.63 8.83
C ASP A 310 3.51 -8.34 8.86
N TYR A 311 4.55 -7.69 8.35
CA TYR A 311 5.87 -8.28 8.20
C TYR A 311 5.85 -9.59 7.41
N SER A 312 5.01 -9.67 6.40
CA SER A 312 4.81 -10.85 5.56
C SER A 312 5.12 -10.57 4.09
N LEU A 313 5.65 -11.58 3.42
CA LEU A 313 5.79 -11.67 1.98
C LEU A 313 5.06 -12.92 1.52
N ASN A 314 4.14 -12.77 0.56
CA ASN A 314 3.48 -13.88 -0.10
C ASN A 314 3.86 -13.88 -1.57
N VAL A 315 4.16 -15.05 -2.11
CA VAL A 315 4.29 -15.31 -3.54
C VAL A 315 2.99 -15.92 -4.01
N VAL A 316 2.40 -15.31 -5.02
CA VAL A 316 1.13 -15.76 -5.61
C VAL A 316 1.36 -16.06 -7.08
N GLU A 317 0.91 -17.22 -7.52
CA GLU A 317 1.00 -17.70 -8.90
C GLU A 317 -0.33 -18.30 -9.29
N SER A 318 -0.88 -17.84 -10.41
CA SER A 318 -2.20 -18.30 -10.92
C SER A 318 -3.30 -18.26 -9.84
N GLN A 319 -3.28 -17.22 -8.99
CA GLN A 319 -4.17 -16.94 -7.84
C GLN A 319 -3.93 -17.79 -6.58
N ASP A 320 -3.03 -18.77 -6.61
CA ASP A 320 -2.66 -19.54 -5.45
C ASP A 320 -1.43 -18.97 -4.72
N THR A 321 -1.47 -18.96 -3.39
CA THR A 321 -0.29 -18.59 -2.59
C THR A 321 0.66 -19.79 -2.52
N THR A 322 1.78 -19.71 -3.25
CA THR A 322 2.76 -20.79 -3.34
C THR A 322 3.83 -20.72 -2.24
N LEU A 323 4.13 -19.52 -1.73
CA LEU A 323 5.15 -19.33 -0.72
C LEU A 323 4.78 -18.19 0.23
N VAL A 324 5.06 -18.39 1.53
CA VAL A 324 4.91 -17.35 2.57
C VAL A 324 6.21 -17.20 3.33
N ARG A 325 6.67 -15.97 3.54
CA ARG A 325 7.90 -15.67 4.30
C ARG A 325 7.69 -14.51 5.26
N ASN A 326 8.37 -14.57 6.39
CA ASN A 326 8.52 -13.42 7.25
C ASN A 326 9.49 -12.41 6.62
N VAL A 327 9.22 -11.13 6.86
CA VAL A 327 10.13 -10.06 6.44
C VAL A 327 10.46 -9.10 7.59
N VAL A 328 11.60 -8.41 7.43
CA VAL A 328 11.99 -7.28 8.28
C VAL A 328 11.92 -6.03 7.41
N VAL A 329 11.21 -5.03 7.88
CA VAL A 329 10.97 -3.76 7.16
C VAL A 329 11.66 -2.59 7.87
N GLY A 330 11.62 -1.42 7.25
CA GLY A 330 12.19 -0.19 7.79
C GLY A 330 11.54 0.26 9.10
N THR A 331 12.31 0.99 9.90
CA THR A 331 11.80 1.68 11.10
C THR A 331 10.86 2.84 10.72
N SER A 332 10.12 3.40 11.70
CA SER A 332 9.28 4.58 11.47
C SER A 332 10.07 5.82 10.99
N LYS A 333 11.36 5.90 11.31
CA LYS A 333 12.27 6.97 10.83
C LYS A 333 12.84 6.70 9.45
N ARG A 334 13.05 5.43 9.09
CA ARG A 334 13.62 5.00 7.79
C ARG A 334 12.65 3.99 7.17
N ARG A 335 11.50 4.51 6.74
CA ARG A 335 10.36 3.70 6.29
C ARG A 335 10.69 2.90 5.04
N THR A 336 10.18 1.69 4.95
CA THR A 336 10.10 0.96 3.69
C THR A 336 9.10 1.69 2.80
N PRO A 337 9.48 2.10 1.56
CA PRO A 337 8.58 2.84 0.69
C PRO A 337 7.45 1.96 0.15
N ILE A 338 6.32 2.57 -0.16
CA ILE A 338 5.18 1.91 -0.78
C ILE A 338 5.37 1.94 -2.30
N ILE A 339 5.57 0.77 -2.92
CA ILE A 339 6.02 0.62 -4.31
C ILE A 339 5.20 -0.43 -5.03
N THR A 340 4.93 -0.19 -6.32
CA THR A 340 4.59 -1.20 -7.31
C THR A 340 5.72 -1.29 -8.33
N SER A 341 6.26 -2.50 -8.55
CA SER A 341 7.38 -2.74 -9.46
C SER A 341 7.32 -4.17 -10.02
N PHE A 342 8.43 -4.69 -10.51
CA PHE A 342 8.58 -6.07 -10.94
C PHE A 342 10.00 -6.58 -10.64
N LEU A 343 10.11 -7.89 -10.34
CA LEU A 343 11.39 -8.49 -10.04
C LEU A 343 12.24 -8.58 -11.31
N LYS A 344 13.55 -8.28 -11.19
CA LYS A 344 14.44 -8.20 -12.35
C LYS A 344 15.63 -9.17 -12.29
N THR A 345 16.31 -9.23 -11.16
CA THR A 345 17.58 -9.94 -11.04
C THR A 345 17.79 -10.50 -9.65
N VAL A 346 18.21 -11.76 -9.55
CA VAL A 346 18.76 -12.35 -8.34
C VAL A 346 20.27 -12.21 -8.37
N VAL A 347 20.86 -11.73 -7.28
CA VAL A 347 22.30 -11.59 -7.11
C VAL A 347 22.73 -12.44 -5.91
N PHE A 348 23.53 -13.47 -6.15
CA PHE A 348 24.17 -14.26 -5.11
C PHE A 348 25.52 -13.69 -4.71
N ASN A 349 25.96 -13.93 -3.48
CA ASN A 349 27.19 -13.41 -2.91
C ASN A 349 27.38 -11.91 -3.16
N PRO A 350 26.40 -11.04 -2.78
CA PRO A 350 26.45 -9.62 -3.09
C PRO A 350 27.57 -8.92 -2.31
N THR A 351 28.24 -7.98 -2.94
CA THR A 351 28.95 -6.93 -2.21
C THR A 351 27.93 -5.92 -1.67
N TRP A 352 28.21 -5.34 -0.51
CA TRP A 352 27.40 -4.25 0.03
C TRP A 352 28.19 -2.95 0.10
N THR A 353 27.76 -1.94 -0.63
CA THR A 353 28.27 -0.58 -0.49
C THR A 353 27.37 0.16 0.49
N VAL A 354 27.97 0.79 1.51
CA VAL A 354 27.24 1.54 2.53
C VAL A 354 26.48 2.71 1.89
N PRO A 355 25.14 2.77 2.02
CA PRO A 355 24.34 3.87 1.48
C PRO A 355 24.63 5.20 2.19
N PRO A 356 24.43 6.36 1.51
CA PRO A 356 24.72 7.69 2.08
C PRO A 356 24.04 7.97 3.41
N THR A 357 22.77 7.56 3.58
CA THR A 357 22.05 7.75 4.84
C THR A 357 22.67 6.97 5.99
N ILE A 358 23.00 5.69 5.76
CA ILE A 358 23.68 4.84 6.76
C ILE A 358 25.08 5.37 7.03
N LEU A 359 25.79 5.83 6.00
CA LEU A 359 27.10 6.47 6.17
C LEU A 359 27.01 7.65 7.12
N LYS A 360 26.12 8.58 6.87
CA LYS A 360 25.94 9.81 7.64
C LYS A 360 25.48 9.55 9.06
N GLU A 361 24.47 8.72 9.24
CA GLU A 361 23.75 8.59 10.52
C GLU A 361 24.33 7.50 11.44
N ASP A 362 24.95 6.46 10.86
CA ASP A 362 25.42 5.30 11.62
C ASP A 362 26.96 5.18 11.60
N VAL A 363 27.56 5.20 10.39
CA VAL A 363 28.98 4.87 10.22
C VAL A 363 29.89 6.00 10.66
N VAL A 364 29.67 7.23 10.21
CA VAL A 364 30.52 8.38 10.57
C VAL A 364 30.56 8.61 12.08
N PRO A 365 29.41 8.63 12.81
CA PRO A 365 29.43 8.73 14.25
C PRO A 365 30.13 7.57 14.96
N ALA A 366 30.00 6.34 14.42
CA ALA A 366 30.67 5.18 14.99
C ALA A 366 32.18 5.20 14.76
N MET A 367 32.63 5.61 13.58
CA MET A 367 34.05 5.75 13.23
C MET A 367 34.75 6.86 14.04
N LYS A 368 34.04 7.94 14.38
CA LYS A 368 34.57 8.98 15.27
C LYS A 368 34.84 8.48 16.69
N ARG A 369 34.02 7.53 17.16
CA ARG A 369 34.20 6.88 18.47
C ARG A 369 35.22 5.75 18.45
N ASN A 370 35.27 5.00 17.35
CA ASN A 370 36.17 3.87 17.19
C ASN A 370 36.61 3.74 15.73
N ARG A 371 37.87 4.10 15.43
CA ARG A 371 38.45 4.04 14.09
C ARG A 371 38.40 2.65 13.47
N ASN A 372 38.45 1.61 14.29
CA ASN A 372 38.40 0.20 13.81
C ASN A 372 36.97 -0.30 13.58
N TYR A 373 35.94 0.53 13.75
CA TYR A 373 34.53 0.13 13.61
C TYR A 373 34.24 -0.60 12.29
N LEU A 374 34.75 -0.06 11.17
CA LEU A 374 34.53 -0.67 9.85
C LEU A 374 35.34 -1.96 9.65
N ALA A 375 36.59 -1.99 10.11
CA ALA A 375 37.41 -3.18 10.04
C ALA A 375 36.79 -4.34 10.82
N ASN A 376 36.23 -4.08 12.01
CA ASN A 376 35.51 -5.05 12.82
C ASN A 376 34.21 -5.57 12.16
N LYS A 377 33.73 -4.88 11.12
CA LYS A 377 32.55 -5.27 10.32
C LYS A 377 32.94 -5.76 8.92
N ASN A 378 34.22 -6.05 8.66
CA ASN A 378 34.71 -6.48 7.35
C ASN A 378 34.35 -5.49 6.21
N ILE A 379 34.34 -4.18 6.52
CA ILE A 379 34.08 -3.12 5.53
C ILE A 379 35.39 -2.45 5.18
N THR A 380 35.75 -2.49 3.91
CA THR A 380 36.95 -1.85 3.35
C THR A 380 36.64 -0.44 2.88
N ILE A 381 37.53 0.51 3.16
CA ILE A 381 37.44 1.90 2.70
C ILE A 381 38.28 2.03 1.41
N TYR A 382 37.67 2.59 0.37
CA TYR A 382 38.35 2.93 -0.88
C TYR A 382 38.30 4.44 -1.12
N ASP A 383 39.37 5.02 -1.62
CA ASP A 383 39.37 6.39 -2.12
C ASP A 383 38.73 6.50 -3.52
N THR A 384 38.70 7.71 -4.07
CA THR A 384 38.15 7.99 -5.40
C THR A 384 38.93 7.33 -6.55
N SER A 385 40.21 6.95 -6.32
CA SER A 385 41.02 6.20 -7.28
C SER A 385 40.84 4.67 -7.18
N GLY A 386 40.06 4.20 -6.18
CA GLY A 386 39.87 2.77 -5.90
C GLY A 386 40.98 2.14 -5.04
N LYS A 387 41.88 2.93 -4.46
CA LYS A 387 42.92 2.45 -3.55
C LYS A 387 42.33 2.24 -2.14
N VAL A 388 42.80 1.19 -1.47
CA VAL A 388 42.41 0.90 -0.09
C VAL A 388 42.99 1.95 0.86
N VAL A 389 42.16 2.48 1.74
CA VAL A 389 42.52 3.46 2.77
C VAL A 389 42.45 2.80 4.13
N SER A 390 43.50 2.93 4.94
CA SER A 390 43.48 2.42 6.31
C SER A 390 42.49 3.23 7.19
N PRO A 391 41.89 2.63 8.22
CA PRO A 391 41.03 3.35 9.15
C PRO A 391 41.68 4.57 9.79
N MET A 392 43.02 4.53 10.00
CA MET A 392 43.77 5.63 10.59
C MET A 392 43.99 6.79 9.62
N ALA A 393 44.07 6.54 8.31
CA ALA A 393 44.18 7.56 7.26
C ALA A 393 42.86 8.15 6.81
N TRP A 394 41.75 7.62 7.31
CA TRP A 394 40.40 8.11 6.97
C TRP A 394 40.17 9.54 7.49
N ASN A 395 39.68 10.42 6.59
CA ASN A 395 39.40 11.82 6.92
C ASN A 395 37.93 11.98 7.31
N GLU A 396 37.66 12.22 8.58
CA GLU A 396 36.32 12.37 9.14
C GLU A 396 35.55 13.61 8.65
N ASN A 397 36.24 14.62 8.12
CA ASN A 397 35.64 15.84 7.58
C ASN A 397 35.24 15.70 6.10
N LYS A 398 35.68 14.63 5.45
CA LYS A 398 35.39 14.35 4.03
C LYS A 398 34.91 12.90 3.83
N PRO A 399 33.92 12.41 4.58
CA PRO A 399 33.50 11.00 4.53
C PRO A 399 32.95 10.59 3.16
N ASN A 400 32.38 11.54 2.41
CA ASN A 400 31.81 11.27 1.08
C ASN A 400 32.89 11.11 -0.03
N ASN A 401 34.17 11.37 0.27
CA ASN A 401 35.28 11.12 -0.66
C ASN A 401 35.72 9.66 -0.69
N TYR A 402 35.05 8.79 0.04
CA TYR A 402 35.37 7.38 0.14
C TYR A 402 34.17 6.51 -0.22
N ARG A 403 34.45 5.32 -0.71
CA ARG A 403 33.50 4.24 -0.88
C ARG A 403 33.76 3.17 0.18
N TYR A 404 32.73 2.73 0.86
CA TYR A 404 32.77 1.77 1.96
C TYR A 404 32.11 0.49 1.50
N VAL A 405 32.88 -0.59 1.35
CA VAL A 405 32.41 -1.82 0.71
C VAL A 405 32.66 -3.01 1.62
N GLN A 406 31.60 -3.78 1.85
CA GLN A 406 31.67 -5.09 2.51
C GLN A 406 31.72 -6.18 1.44
N SER A 407 32.69 -7.08 1.57
CA SER A 407 32.88 -8.23 0.67
C SER A 407 31.78 -9.28 0.85
N PRO A 408 31.56 -10.16 -0.13
CA PRO A 408 30.68 -11.31 0.01
C PRO A 408 31.08 -12.22 1.17
N GLY A 409 30.09 -12.84 1.80
CA GLY A 409 30.32 -13.80 2.89
C GLY A 409 29.16 -13.84 3.90
N SER A 410 29.24 -14.75 4.85
CA SER A 410 28.22 -14.96 5.91
C SER A 410 27.99 -13.72 6.77
N ASP A 411 29.02 -12.88 6.95
CA ASP A 411 28.97 -11.68 7.77
C ASP A 411 28.47 -10.43 7.00
N ASN A 412 28.25 -10.56 5.68
CA ASN A 412 27.75 -9.46 4.85
C ASN A 412 26.36 -9.01 5.34
N SER A 413 26.16 -7.70 5.44
CA SER A 413 24.89 -7.11 5.89
C SER A 413 23.70 -7.48 4.99
N LEU A 414 23.95 -7.81 3.71
CA LEU A 414 22.97 -8.31 2.76
C LEU A 414 22.83 -9.84 2.78
N GLY A 415 23.59 -10.54 3.63
CA GLY A 415 23.65 -12.00 3.66
C GLY A 415 24.15 -12.59 2.33
N LEU A 416 23.59 -13.71 1.91
CA LEU A 416 24.05 -14.50 0.78
C LEU A 416 23.43 -14.10 -0.56
N MET A 417 22.34 -13.30 -0.56
CA MET A 417 21.68 -12.91 -1.81
C MET A 417 20.85 -11.63 -1.67
N LYS A 418 20.58 -11.01 -2.84
CA LYS A 418 19.57 -9.95 -2.97
C LYS A 418 18.79 -10.08 -4.27
N ILE A 419 17.55 -9.56 -4.28
CA ILE A 419 16.68 -9.48 -5.45
C ILE A 419 16.50 -8.01 -5.78
N LEU A 420 16.82 -7.65 -7.02
CA LEU A 420 16.73 -6.28 -7.53
C LEU A 420 15.42 -6.08 -8.29
N PHE A 421 14.82 -4.91 -8.12
CA PHE A 421 13.68 -4.40 -8.86
C PHE A 421 13.81 -2.89 -9.10
N PRO A 422 13.27 -2.35 -10.22
CA PRO A 422 13.32 -0.91 -10.50
C PRO A 422 12.60 -0.09 -9.43
N ASN A 423 13.27 0.92 -8.88
CA ASN A 423 12.69 1.91 -7.98
C ASN A 423 13.66 3.09 -7.79
N HIS A 424 13.14 4.24 -7.32
CA HIS A 424 13.93 5.46 -7.07
C HIS A 424 14.50 5.54 -5.65
N HIS A 425 14.10 4.62 -4.75
CA HIS A 425 14.48 4.63 -3.33
C HIS A 425 15.72 3.81 -3.03
N SER A 426 16.31 3.16 -4.03
CA SER A 426 17.48 2.26 -3.87
C SER A 426 17.25 1.13 -2.87
N VAL A 427 16.01 0.63 -2.77
CA VAL A 427 15.63 -0.51 -1.92
C VAL A 427 15.59 -1.80 -2.73
N TYR A 428 15.78 -2.91 -2.05
CA TYR A 428 15.76 -4.26 -2.62
C TYR A 428 15.36 -5.28 -1.56
N LEU A 429 14.99 -6.50 -1.98
CA LEU A 429 14.83 -7.64 -1.08
C LEU A 429 16.21 -8.29 -0.88
N HIS A 430 16.54 -8.72 0.35
CA HIS A 430 17.83 -9.34 0.61
C HIS A 430 17.81 -10.28 1.82
N ASP A 431 18.84 -11.09 1.94
CA ASP A 431 19.17 -11.89 3.12
C ASP A 431 19.73 -11.01 4.25
N THR A 432 20.07 -11.62 5.35
CA THR A 432 20.71 -10.96 6.50
C THR A 432 21.63 -11.93 7.24
N ASN A 433 22.72 -11.40 7.78
CA ASN A 433 23.58 -12.12 8.71
C ASN A 433 22.98 -12.28 10.12
N HIS A 434 21.85 -11.60 10.41
CA HIS A 434 21.17 -11.62 11.71
C HIS A 434 19.80 -12.35 11.63
N ARG A 435 19.79 -13.63 11.27
CA ARG A 435 18.55 -14.39 11.01
C ARG A 435 17.64 -14.55 12.20
N GLY A 436 18.16 -14.50 13.44
CA GLY A 436 17.34 -14.57 14.66
C GLY A 436 16.31 -13.45 14.83
N ILE A 437 16.37 -12.38 13.99
CA ILE A 437 15.40 -11.29 14.02
C ILE A 437 14.03 -11.69 13.50
N PHE A 438 13.94 -12.72 12.66
CA PHE A 438 12.66 -13.18 12.11
C PHE A 438 11.73 -13.78 13.17
N GLY A 439 12.28 -14.28 14.28
CA GLY A 439 11.50 -14.74 15.45
C GLY A 439 10.97 -13.62 16.35
N ARG A 440 11.23 -12.35 16.05
CA ARG A 440 10.75 -11.22 16.85
C ARG A 440 9.35 -10.79 16.38
N ASN A 441 8.52 -10.33 17.32
CA ASN A 441 7.20 -9.76 17.01
C ASN A 441 7.30 -8.45 16.26
N ASN A 442 8.15 -7.52 16.74
CA ASN A 442 8.44 -6.28 16.02
C ASN A 442 9.63 -6.52 15.07
N ARG A 443 9.33 -6.47 13.79
CA ARG A 443 10.32 -6.60 12.72
C ARG A 443 10.50 -5.31 11.90
N SER A 444 10.13 -4.16 12.47
CA SER A 444 10.42 -2.82 11.91
C SER A 444 11.81 -2.36 12.34
N MET A 445 12.88 -2.89 11.71
CA MET A 445 14.27 -2.77 12.19
C MET A 445 15.29 -2.49 11.08
N SER A 446 14.89 -2.39 9.81
CA SER A 446 15.80 -2.09 8.70
C SER A 446 15.91 -0.59 8.43
N SER A 447 16.77 -0.20 7.51
CA SER A 447 16.89 1.16 7.00
C SER A 447 16.11 1.38 5.70
N GLY A 448 15.01 0.63 5.48
CA GLY A 448 14.11 0.77 4.34
C GLY A 448 14.09 -0.43 3.39
N CYS A 449 15.20 -1.15 3.21
CA CYS A 449 15.22 -2.42 2.47
C CYS A 449 14.45 -3.51 3.22
N VAL A 450 13.97 -4.52 2.48
CA VAL A 450 13.22 -5.63 3.04
C VAL A 450 14.12 -6.86 3.16
N ARG A 451 14.34 -7.32 4.41
CA ARG A 451 15.03 -8.59 4.66
C ARG A 451 14.02 -9.72 4.59
N VAL A 452 14.38 -10.80 3.94
CA VAL A 452 13.49 -11.95 3.71
C VAL A 452 14.02 -13.18 4.43
N GLU A 453 13.12 -13.90 5.11
CA GLU A 453 13.41 -15.19 5.73
C GLU A 453 13.60 -16.27 4.67
N ASN A 454 14.56 -17.19 4.87
CA ASN A 454 14.91 -18.28 3.94
C ASN A 454 15.04 -17.83 2.48
N PRO A 455 15.89 -16.81 2.20
CA PRO A 455 15.91 -16.15 0.89
C PRO A 455 16.48 -17.03 -0.22
N LEU A 456 17.31 -18.04 0.08
CA LEU A 456 17.85 -18.95 -0.94
C LEU A 456 16.77 -19.84 -1.53
N GLU A 457 15.85 -20.33 -0.71
CA GLU A 457 14.68 -21.08 -1.18
C GLU A 457 13.77 -20.19 -2.04
N LEU A 458 13.59 -18.92 -1.66
CA LEU A 458 12.88 -17.95 -2.48
C LEU A 458 13.57 -17.70 -3.82
N ALA A 459 14.92 -17.59 -3.83
CA ALA A 459 15.70 -17.43 -5.05
C ALA A 459 15.58 -18.66 -5.96
N GLN A 460 15.63 -19.86 -5.40
CA GLN A 460 15.40 -21.10 -6.11
C GLN A 460 14.02 -21.09 -6.78
N HIS A 461 12.97 -20.83 -6.01
CA HIS A 461 11.59 -20.78 -6.51
C HIS A 461 11.42 -19.81 -7.70
N ILE A 462 12.07 -18.63 -7.65
CA ILE A 462 12.00 -17.63 -8.71
C ILE A 462 12.76 -18.05 -9.97
N LEU A 463 13.90 -18.72 -9.81
CA LEU A 463 14.81 -19.07 -10.91
C LEU A 463 14.47 -20.40 -11.55
N ASP A 464 13.82 -21.31 -10.83
CA ASP A 464 13.57 -22.69 -11.24
C ASP A 464 12.31 -22.82 -12.12
N VAL A 465 12.21 -21.97 -13.13
CA VAL A 465 11.08 -22.02 -14.11
C VAL A 465 11.14 -23.27 -14.99
N ASP A 466 12.35 -23.76 -15.24
CA ASP A 466 12.62 -24.87 -16.18
C ASP A 466 13.28 -26.08 -15.52
N GLY A 467 13.22 -26.25 -14.19
CA GLY A 467 13.84 -27.35 -13.44
C GLY A 467 15.39 -27.30 -13.43
N ASN A 468 16.00 -26.17 -13.75
CA ASN A 468 17.44 -26.02 -13.92
C ASN A 468 18.17 -25.43 -12.70
N TRP A 469 17.48 -25.31 -11.54
CA TRP A 469 18.02 -24.74 -10.32
C TRP A 469 17.94 -25.69 -9.11
N PRO A 470 18.60 -26.86 -9.19
CA PRO A 470 18.70 -27.76 -8.04
C PRO A 470 19.50 -27.10 -6.91
N GLN A 471 19.28 -27.55 -5.68
CA GLN A 471 19.93 -27.00 -4.48
C GLN A 471 21.46 -27.00 -4.60
N ASP A 472 22.05 -28.09 -5.11
CA ASP A 472 23.49 -28.23 -5.29
C ASP A 472 24.12 -27.11 -6.17
N ARG A 473 23.37 -26.63 -7.16
CA ARG A 473 23.81 -25.48 -7.99
C ARG A 473 23.89 -24.22 -7.15
N ILE A 474 22.88 -23.96 -6.33
CA ILE A 474 22.86 -22.80 -5.43
C ILE A 474 24.01 -22.90 -4.42
N ASP A 475 24.19 -24.06 -3.81
CA ASP A 475 25.25 -24.31 -2.82
C ASP A 475 26.64 -24.09 -3.44
N THR A 476 26.85 -24.57 -4.66
CA THR A 476 28.10 -24.33 -5.43
C THR A 476 28.35 -22.85 -5.66
N ILE A 477 27.31 -22.09 -6.06
CA ILE A 477 27.42 -20.65 -6.27
C ILE A 477 27.77 -19.95 -4.96
N ILE A 478 27.08 -20.29 -3.86
CA ILE A 478 27.33 -19.70 -2.54
C ILE A 478 28.75 -19.99 -2.07
N ALA A 479 29.21 -21.25 -2.21
CA ALA A 479 30.56 -21.68 -1.81
C ALA A 479 31.68 -20.94 -2.57
N SER A 480 31.43 -20.53 -3.81
CA SER A 480 32.41 -19.79 -4.64
C SER A 480 32.76 -18.41 -4.07
N LYS A 481 31.91 -17.82 -3.21
CA LYS A 481 31.99 -16.43 -2.69
C LYS A 481 32.13 -15.37 -3.80
N THR A 482 31.85 -15.74 -5.04
CA THR A 482 31.91 -14.83 -6.20
C THR A 482 30.54 -14.22 -6.42
N THR A 483 30.49 -12.91 -6.62
CA THR A 483 29.23 -12.21 -6.93
C THR A 483 28.74 -12.63 -8.31
N MET A 484 27.57 -13.25 -8.36
CA MET A 484 26.93 -13.70 -9.60
C MET A 484 25.52 -13.15 -9.70
N SER A 485 25.11 -12.75 -10.90
CA SER A 485 23.79 -12.15 -11.16
C SER A 485 23.03 -12.96 -12.20
N PHE A 486 21.77 -13.28 -11.91
CA PHE A 486 20.90 -14.06 -12.80
C PHE A 486 19.61 -13.29 -13.07
N LYS A 487 19.26 -13.15 -14.34
CA LYS A 487 18.03 -12.50 -14.77
C LYS A 487 16.83 -13.38 -14.44
N ILE A 488 15.79 -12.78 -13.90
CA ILE A 488 14.50 -13.44 -13.70
C ILE A 488 13.75 -13.44 -15.03
N THR A 489 13.36 -14.60 -15.53
CA THR A 489 12.69 -14.79 -16.83
C THR A 489 11.18 -14.73 -16.71
N LYS A 490 10.62 -15.39 -15.68
CA LYS A 490 9.19 -15.32 -15.36
C LYS A 490 8.85 -13.92 -14.83
N LYS A 491 7.77 -13.36 -15.35
CA LYS A 491 7.33 -12.02 -14.93
C LYS A 491 6.63 -12.08 -13.57
N TYR A 492 7.25 -11.54 -12.55
CA TYR A 492 6.64 -11.34 -11.24
C TYR A 492 6.47 -9.84 -10.97
N ALA A 493 5.23 -9.40 -10.78
CA ALA A 493 4.98 -8.08 -10.20
C ALA A 493 5.41 -8.08 -8.73
N LEU A 494 5.81 -6.93 -8.23
CA LEU A 494 6.10 -6.70 -6.81
C LEU A 494 5.18 -5.62 -6.27
N TYR A 495 4.40 -5.97 -5.28
CA TYR A 495 3.52 -5.09 -4.52
C TYR A 495 4.06 -4.97 -3.10
N GLN A 496 4.78 -3.90 -2.80
CA GLN A 496 5.29 -3.58 -1.47
C GLN A 496 4.38 -2.52 -0.88
N TRP A 497 3.32 -2.97 -0.17
CA TRP A 497 2.20 -2.14 0.22
C TRP A 497 1.98 -2.11 1.73
N TYR A 498 1.04 -1.27 2.16
CA TYR A 498 0.76 -1.01 3.57
C TYR A 498 -0.74 -1.14 3.84
N TRP A 499 -1.13 -2.10 4.67
CA TRP A 499 -2.50 -2.20 5.20
C TRP A 499 -2.49 -2.86 6.57
N THR A 500 -3.37 -2.40 7.47
CA THR A 500 -3.38 -2.73 8.88
C THR A 500 -4.66 -3.38 9.35
N ALA A 501 -5.66 -3.51 8.47
CA ALA A 501 -6.94 -4.12 8.79
C ALA A 501 -7.46 -4.93 7.59
N TRP A 502 -8.19 -6.00 7.86
CA TRP A 502 -9.01 -6.77 6.91
C TRP A 502 -9.92 -7.74 7.68
N SER A 503 -10.74 -8.53 7.00
CA SER A 503 -11.42 -9.68 7.57
C SER A 503 -10.83 -10.98 7.04
N LYS A 504 -10.92 -12.05 7.83
CA LYS A 504 -10.59 -13.41 7.40
C LYS A 504 -11.53 -14.38 8.11
N LYS A 505 -12.23 -15.23 7.36
CA LYS A 505 -13.22 -16.18 7.93
C LYS A 505 -14.21 -15.51 8.90
N ASN A 506 -14.75 -14.36 8.51
CA ASN A 506 -15.66 -13.51 9.32
C ASN A 506 -15.08 -13.01 10.66
N GLN A 507 -13.76 -12.99 10.81
CA GLN A 507 -13.09 -12.37 11.94
C GLN A 507 -12.35 -11.12 11.51
N LEU A 508 -12.32 -10.12 12.39
CA LEU A 508 -11.55 -8.90 12.19
C LEU A 508 -10.07 -9.18 12.45
N ILE A 509 -9.23 -8.81 11.52
CA ILE A 509 -7.77 -8.93 11.62
C ILE A 509 -7.18 -7.52 11.64
N PHE A 510 -6.27 -7.27 12.56
CA PHE A 510 -5.59 -5.99 12.69
C PHE A 510 -4.07 -6.15 12.80
N ARG A 511 -3.36 -5.12 12.38
CA ARG A 511 -1.92 -4.97 12.60
C ARG A 511 -1.64 -3.61 13.23
N ALA A 512 -0.54 -3.51 13.92
CA ALA A 512 -0.07 -2.23 14.43
C ALA A 512 0.23 -1.29 13.26
N ASP A 513 -0.19 -0.05 13.38
CA ASP A 513 0.15 1.03 12.45
C ASP A 513 1.57 1.52 12.76
N ILE A 514 2.57 0.79 12.24
CA ILE A 514 3.99 0.99 12.57
C ILE A 514 4.60 2.29 12.04
N TYR A 515 3.87 2.97 11.15
CA TYR A 515 4.28 4.24 10.53
C TYR A 515 3.33 5.39 10.84
N ASP A 516 2.31 5.16 11.68
CA ASP A 516 1.31 6.15 12.10
C ASP A 516 0.58 6.80 10.88
N LEU A 517 0.10 5.95 9.94
CA LEU A 517 -0.53 6.40 8.70
C LEU A 517 -2.06 6.34 8.74
N ASP A 518 -2.68 5.61 9.67
CA ASP A 518 -4.11 5.34 9.64
C ASP A 518 -4.93 6.49 10.22
N SER A 519 -4.53 7.02 11.38
CA SER A 519 -5.27 8.10 12.05
C SER A 519 -5.25 9.38 11.23
N ASP A 520 -4.07 9.79 10.76
CA ASP A 520 -3.90 10.97 9.93
C ASP A 520 -4.70 10.87 8.63
N LEU A 521 -4.67 9.71 7.98
CA LEU A 521 -5.46 9.47 6.76
C LEU A 521 -6.96 9.57 7.03
N TYR A 522 -7.44 8.96 8.12
CA TYR A 522 -8.86 9.03 8.48
C TYR A 522 -9.31 10.47 8.74
N ASP A 523 -8.52 11.24 9.51
CA ASP A 523 -8.86 12.61 9.85
C ASP A 523 -8.92 13.50 8.60
N GLN A 524 -8.02 13.29 7.64
CA GLN A 524 -8.06 13.99 6.35
C GLN A 524 -9.25 13.55 5.46
N LEU A 525 -9.71 12.32 5.58
CA LEU A 525 -10.92 11.86 4.87
C LEU A 525 -12.19 12.53 5.37
N ARG A 526 -12.22 13.01 6.62
CA ARG A 526 -13.40 13.63 7.27
C ARG A 526 -13.36 15.16 7.23
N ASN A 527 -12.25 15.74 6.83
CA ASN A 527 -12.10 17.17 6.53
C ASN A 527 -12.36 17.45 5.05
#